data_f7207a6eebdb237691a2244da0c9a7c1
#
_entry.id   f7207a6eebdb237691a2244da0c9a7c1
#
_cell.length_a   1.000
_cell.length_b   1.000
_cell.length_c   1.000
_cell.angle_alpha   90.00
_cell.angle_beta   90.00
_cell.angle_gamma   90.00
#
_symmetry.space_group_name_H-M   'P 1'
#
loop_
_entity.id
_entity.type
_entity.pdbx_description
1 polymer ?
#
loop_
_entity_poly.entity_id
_entity_poly.type
_entity_poly.pdbx_seq_one_letter_code
_entity_poly.pdbx_strand_id
1 'polypeptide(L)'
;SLALWLAIDPENFKVSVFRYRSAELIRLVGIIGVTFFGICSFFIFKKVIDKKLGLIIDKNGITDNSNATSIGLVKWTDITGIRVLEVVNQKFVMIDVSNPEYYIGLKKNGIGKMAMKANYSKYGSPISITANSLKADFNKVREIIEKQYEQKRTTTMYNANGATS
;
A
#
# COMPACT_ATOMS: atom_id res chain seq x y z
N SER A 1 16.75 -19.80 -15.82
CA SER A 1 15.34 -20.13 -15.49
C SER A 1 14.75 -20.99 -16.60
N LEU A 2 13.75 -21.79 -16.29
CA LEU A 2 13.06 -22.67 -17.25
C LEU A 2 12.56 -21.90 -18.48
N ALA A 3 12.02 -20.70 -18.28
CA ALA A 3 11.52 -19.85 -19.36
C ALA A 3 12.61 -19.37 -20.31
N LEU A 4 13.81 -19.09 -19.80
CA LEU A 4 14.96 -18.72 -20.62
C LEU A 4 15.44 -19.92 -21.45
N TRP A 5 15.48 -21.10 -20.86
CA TRP A 5 15.87 -22.33 -21.56
C TRP A 5 14.89 -22.72 -22.66
N LEU A 6 13.57 -22.60 -22.40
CA LEU A 6 12.51 -22.77 -23.41
C LEU A 6 12.63 -21.81 -24.61
N ALA A 7 13.10 -20.58 -24.36
CA ALA A 7 13.29 -19.59 -25.43
C ALA A 7 14.54 -19.87 -26.29
N ILE A 8 15.60 -20.44 -25.68
CA ILE A 8 16.91 -20.67 -26.35
C ILE A 8 16.94 -22.02 -27.06
N ASP A 9 16.42 -23.09 -26.44
CA ASP A 9 16.50 -24.46 -26.97
C ASP A 9 15.15 -25.19 -26.86
N PRO A 10 14.16 -24.85 -27.72
CA PRO A 10 12.83 -25.42 -27.69
C PRO A 10 12.79 -26.88 -28.17
N GLU A 11 13.78 -27.36 -28.92
CA GLU A 11 13.76 -28.71 -29.51
C GLU A 11 13.94 -29.82 -28.45
N ASN A 12 14.75 -29.58 -27.44
CA ASN A 12 14.97 -30.55 -26.37
C ASN A 12 13.78 -30.68 -25.41
N PHE A 13 12.81 -29.74 -25.48
CA PHE A 13 11.61 -29.76 -24.62
C PHE A 13 10.43 -30.52 -25.23
N LYS A 14 10.54 -30.97 -26.48
CA LYS A 14 9.45 -31.67 -27.20
C LYS A 14 9.02 -32.99 -26.58
N VAL A 15 9.78 -33.55 -25.62
CA VAL A 15 9.70 -34.99 -25.30
C VAL A 15 8.58 -35.36 -24.33
N SER A 16 7.99 -34.50 -23.52
CA SER A 16 7.00 -34.98 -22.56
C SER A 16 5.69 -34.22 -22.39
N VAL A 17 5.65 -32.91 -22.65
CA VAL A 17 4.45 -32.11 -22.37
C VAL A 17 3.83 -31.48 -23.62
N PHE A 18 4.62 -31.27 -24.68
CA PHE A 18 4.20 -30.54 -25.88
C PHE A 18 4.33 -31.36 -27.19
N ARG A 19 4.15 -32.66 -27.13
CA ARG A 19 4.35 -33.61 -28.23
C ARG A 19 3.67 -33.22 -29.57
N TYR A 20 2.71 -32.33 -29.57
CA TYR A 20 1.95 -31.90 -30.75
C TYR A 20 2.04 -30.40 -31.08
N ARG A 21 2.93 -29.64 -30.42
CA ARG A 21 3.03 -28.21 -30.69
C ARG A 21 4.31 -27.87 -31.44
N SER A 22 4.23 -26.91 -32.37
CA SER A 22 5.37 -26.45 -33.16
C SER A 22 6.45 -25.81 -32.27
N ALA A 23 7.73 -25.97 -32.64
CA ALA A 23 8.86 -25.34 -31.94
C ALA A 23 8.69 -23.81 -31.80
N GLU A 24 8.04 -23.20 -32.77
CA GLU A 24 7.76 -21.74 -32.78
C GLU A 24 6.81 -21.34 -31.63
N LEU A 25 5.77 -22.14 -31.36
CA LEU A 25 4.88 -21.89 -30.23
C LEU A 25 5.60 -22.01 -28.89
N ILE A 26 6.48 -22.99 -28.76
CA ILE A 26 7.29 -23.18 -27.54
C ILE A 26 8.23 -21.99 -27.34
N ARG A 27 8.88 -21.54 -28.41
CA ARG A 27 9.73 -20.34 -28.38
C ARG A 27 8.94 -19.09 -28.02
N LEU A 28 7.76 -18.87 -28.60
CA LEU A 28 6.89 -17.74 -28.32
C LEU A 28 6.48 -17.72 -26.84
N VAL A 29 6.04 -18.84 -26.27
CA VAL A 29 5.71 -18.96 -24.85
C VAL A 29 6.94 -18.67 -23.96
N GLY A 30 8.12 -19.15 -24.35
CA GLY A 30 9.38 -18.87 -23.67
C GLY A 30 9.70 -17.36 -23.63
N ILE A 31 9.57 -16.68 -24.77
CA ILE A 31 9.81 -15.23 -24.90
C ILE A 31 8.81 -14.45 -24.04
N ILE A 32 7.52 -14.78 -24.13
CA ILE A 32 6.47 -14.15 -23.32
C ILE A 32 6.77 -14.33 -21.83
N GLY A 33 7.14 -15.55 -21.42
CA GLY A 33 7.49 -15.87 -20.05
C GLY A 33 8.69 -15.05 -19.55
N VAL A 34 9.78 -15.00 -20.30
CA VAL A 34 10.98 -14.22 -19.94
C VAL A 34 10.64 -12.73 -19.83
N THR A 35 9.88 -12.21 -20.78
CA THR A 35 9.47 -10.79 -20.79
C THR A 35 8.59 -10.48 -19.55
N PHE A 36 7.58 -11.29 -19.30
CA PHE A 36 6.68 -11.12 -18.16
C PHE A 36 7.43 -11.18 -16.82
N PHE A 37 8.23 -12.23 -16.60
CA PHE A 37 9.00 -12.36 -15.36
C PHE A 37 10.10 -11.30 -15.23
N GLY A 38 10.70 -10.87 -16.34
CA GLY A 38 11.66 -9.78 -16.38
C GLY A 38 11.05 -8.47 -15.90
N ILE A 39 9.87 -8.12 -16.42
CA ILE A 39 9.13 -6.93 -16.00
C ILE A 39 8.75 -7.02 -14.52
N CYS A 40 8.17 -8.14 -14.09
CA CYS A 40 7.82 -8.35 -12.69
C CYS A 40 9.05 -8.22 -11.76
N SER A 41 10.17 -8.84 -12.12
CA SER A 41 11.42 -8.77 -11.37
C SER A 41 11.94 -7.34 -11.27
N PHE A 42 11.88 -6.57 -12.35
CA PHE A 42 12.27 -5.14 -12.36
C PHE A 42 11.45 -4.32 -11.35
N PHE A 43 10.12 -4.49 -11.34
CA PHE A 43 9.26 -3.78 -10.40
C PHE A 43 9.50 -4.20 -8.94
N ILE A 44 9.70 -5.51 -8.70
CA ILE A 44 10.03 -6.02 -7.37
C ILE A 44 11.36 -5.43 -6.90
N PHE A 45 12.40 -5.47 -7.76
CA PHE A 45 13.72 -4.95 -7.44
C PHE A 45 13.69 -3.45 -7.13
N LYS A 46 12.97 -2.67 -7.94
CA LYS A 46 12.74 -1.24 -7.68
C LYS A 46 12.07 -1.02 -6.31
N LYS A 47 11.08 -1.84 -5.95
CA LYS A 47 10.41 -1.73 -4.66
C LYS A 47 11.28 -2.15 -3.48
N VAL A 48 12.14 -3.13 -3.65
CA VAL A 48 13.10 -3.58 -2.60
C VAL A 48 14.16 -2.50 -2.31
N ILE A 49 14.59 -1.76 -3.33
CA ILE A 49 15.57 -0.67 -3.18
C ILE A 49 14.94 0.62 -2.65
N ASP A 50 13.60 0.75 -2.68
CA ASP A 50 12.93 1.93 -2.13
C ASP A 50 13.06 1.97 -0.61
N LYS A 51 14.03 2.78 -0.14
CA LYS A 51 14.36 2.96 1.29
C LYS A 51 13.44 3.95 2.01
N LYS A 52 12.36 4.40 1.38
CA LYS A 52 11.43 5.31 2.04
C LYS A 52 10.83 4.63 3.26
N LEU A 53 10.85 5.34 4.38
CA LEU A 53 10.17 4.89 5.60
C LEU A 53 8.69 4.67 5.28
N GLY A 54 8.20 3.47 5.60
CA GLY A 54 6.81 3.09 5.31
C GLY A 54 5.81 3.92 6.09
N LEU A 55 6.14 4.29 7.33
CA LEU A 55 5.32 5.10 8.21
C LEU A 55 6.20 6.06 9.00
N ILE A 56 5.84 7.34 9.02
CA ILE A 56 6.46 8.38 9.84
C ILE A 56 5.35 9.05 10.65
N ILE A 57 5.55 9.15 11.95
CA ILE A 57 4.64 9.83 12.86
C ILE A 57 5.43 10.94 13.52
N ASP A 58 5.10 12.20 13.23
CA ASP A 58 5.82 13.35 13.71
C ASP A 58 4.87 14.47 14.20
N LYS A 59 5.44 15.65 14.51
CA LYS A 59 4.67 16.80 14.97
C LYS A 59 3.62 17.31 13.99
N ASN A 60 3.77 17.03 12.69
CA ASN A 60 2.90 17.53 11.63
C ASN A 60 1.72 16.61 11.36
N GLY A 61 1.91 15.28 11.55
CA GLY A 61 0.91 14.29 11.22
C GLY A 61 1.46 12.90 11.07
N ILE A 62 0.72 12.11 10.32
CA ILE A 62 1.05 10.74 9.94
C ILE A 62 1.38 10.73 8.45
N THR A 63 2.60 10.36 8.10
CA THR A 63 3.00 10.15 6.71
C THR A 63 3.06 8.66 6.43
N ASP A 64 2.15 8.17 5.60
CA ASP A 64 2.13 6.78 5.15
C ASP A 64 2.64 6.66 3.72
N ASN A 65 3.65 5.80 3.52
CA ASN A 65 4.22 5.43 2.23
C ASN A 65 4.20 3.91 2.03
N SER A 66 3.45 3.17 2.84
CA SER A 66 3.56 1.72 2.95
C SER A 66 2.84 0.94 1.84
N ASN A 67 1.80 1.52 1.24
CA ASN A 67 0.91 0.80 0.31
C ASN A 67 0.38 1.66 -0.84
N ALA A 68 -0.42 1.06 -1.72
CA ALA A 68 -0.98 1.73 -2.90
C ALA A 68 -1.98 2.85 -2.56
N THR A 69 -2.63 2.78 -1.40
CA THR A 69 -3.56 3.81 -0.91
C THR A 69 -2.87 4.92 -0.12
N SER A 70 -1.57 4.80 0.12
CA SER A 70 -0.78 5.80 0.84
C SER A 70 -0.78 7.14 0.10
N ILE A 71 -1.09 8.21 0.81
CA ILE A 71 -1.23 9.57 0.27
C ILE A 71 -0.15 10.53 0.76
N GLY A 72 0.83 10.01 1.50
CA GLY A 72 1.83 10.84 2.17
C GLY A 72 1.31 11.40 3.49
N LEU A 73 1.48 12.70 3.72
CA LEU A 73 1.15 13.34 4.99
C LEU A 73 -0.36 13.53 5.20
N VAL A 74 -0.85 13.01 6.32
CA VAL A 74 -2.17 13.31 6.90
C VAL A 74 -1.94 14.16 8.14
N LYS A 75 -2.37 15.41 8.11
CA LYS A 75 -2.14 16.36 9.20
C LYS A 75 -2.97 16.01 10.44
N TRP A 76 -2.41 16.20 11.64
CA TRP A 76 -3.15 15.99 12.89
C TRP A 76 -4.43 16.82 12.98
N THR A 77 -4.42 18.04 12.43
CA THR A 77 -5.57 18.95 12.40
C THR A 77 -6.75 18.41 11.61
N ASP A 78 -6.50 17.53 10.67
CA ASP A 78 -7.49 17.01 9.76
C ASP A 78 -8.02 15.64 10.24
N ILE A 79 -7.37 15.01 11.22
CA ILE A 79 -7.77 13.72 11.78
C ILE A 79 -8.92 13.94 12.78
N THR A 80 -10.04 13.30 12.52
CA THR A 80 -11.23 13.35 13.38
C THR A 80 -11.40 12.09 14.22
N GLY A 81 -10.78 11.00 13.85
CA GLY A 81 -10.84 9.74 14.59
C GLY A 81 -9.83 8.70 14.13
N ILE A 82 -9.54 7.76 15.03
CA ILE A 82 -8.70 6.60 14.76
C ILE A 82 -9.47 5.38 15.25
N ARG A 83 -9.59 4.36 14.41
CA ARG A 83 -10.30 3.12 14.74
C ARG A 83 -9.65 1.92 14.09
N VAL A 84 -9.84 0.76 14.68
CA VAL A 84 -9.36 -0.51 14.14
C VAL A 84 -10.48 -1.17 13.33
N LEU A 85 -10.14 -1.63 12.14
CA LEU A 85 -11.00 -2.45 11.30
C LEU A 85 -10.31 -3.78 11.06
N GLU A 86 -11.03 -4.87 11.23
CA GLU A 86 -10.55 -6.21 10.89
C GLU A 86 -11.34 -6.75 9.68
N VAL A 87 -10.62 -7.14 8.64
CA VAL A 87 -11.19 -7.70 7.42
C VAL A 87 -10.38 -8.93 7.03
N VAL A 88 -11.04 -10.09 6.94
CA VAL A 88 -10.42 -11.36 6.52
C VAL A 88 -9.10 -11.63 7.26
N ASN A 89 -9.15 -11.60 8.59
CA ASN A 89 -8.00 -11.82 9.48
C ASN A 89 -6.85 -10.79 9.31
N GLN A 90 -7.10 -9.66 8.67
CA GLN A 90 -6.15 -8.55 8.57
C GLN A 90 -6.67 -7.34 9.32
N LYS A 91 -5.80 -6.76 10.16
CA LYS A 91 -6.10 -5.58 10.95
C LYS A 91 -5.57 -4.32 10.26
N PHE A 92 -6.42 -3.31 10.23
CA PHE A 92 -6.14 -2.00 9.66
C PHE A 92 -6.39 -0.93 10.72
N VAL A 93 -5.51 0.06 10.78
CA VAL A 93 -5.78 1.32 11.47
C VAL A 93 -6.42 2.25 10.45
N MET A 94 -7.71 2.55 10.64
CA MET A 94 -8.45 3.49 9.83
C MET A 94 -8.28 4.88 10.42
N ILE A 95 -8.00 5.86 9.56
CA ILE A 95 -7.83 7.26 9.96
C ILE A 95 -8.97 8.06 9.34
N ASP A 96 -9.88 8.47 10.19
CA ASP A 96 -11.01 9.31 9.80
C ASP A 96 -10.54 10.76 9.69
N VAL A 97 -10.94 11.44 8.64
CA VAL A 97 -10.51 12.82 8.34
C VAL A 97 -11.70 13.73 8.07
N SER A 98 -11.54 15.01 8.36
CA SER A 98 -12.59 16.03 8.18
C SER A 98 -12.96 16.25 6.72
N ASN A 99 -12.02 16.09 5.80
CA ASN A 99 -12.24 16.25 4.36
C ASN A 99 -11.74 15.02 3.56
N PRO A 100 -12.53 13.94 3.51
CA PRO A 100 -12.17 12.71 2.79
C PRO A 100 -11.93 12.94 1.29
N GLU A 101 -12.71 13.77 0.65
CA GLU A 101 -12.62 14.03 -0.79
C GLU A 101 -11.31 14.72 -1.17
N TYR A 102 -10.82 15.63 -0.32
CA TYR A 102 -9.50 16.25 -0.50
C TYR A 102 -8.41 15.19 -0.57
N TYR A 103 -8.38 14.28 0.41
CA TYR A 103 -7.37 13.22 0.48
C TYR A 103 -7.47 12.23 -0.69
N ILE A 104 -8.68 11.86 -1.10
CA ILE A 104 -8.92 11.04 -2.29
C ILE A 104 -8.43 11.78 -3.56
N GLY A 105 -8.61 13.10 -3.61
CA GLY A 105 -8.18 13.97 -4.71
C GLY A 105 -6.67 14.06 -4.88
N LEU A 106 -5.88 13.90 -3.81
CA LEU A 106 -4.42 13.92 -3.88
C LEU A 106 -3.85 12.78 -4.74
N LYS A 107 -4.57 11.68 -4.88
CA LYS A 107 -4.23 10.62 -5.85
C LYS A 107 -4.65 11.06 -7.24
N LYS A 108 -3.67 11.32 -8.10
CA LYS A 108 -3.93 11.81 -9.47
C LYS A 108 -4.76 10.83 -10.29
N ASN A 109 -4.47 9.53 -10.24
CA ASN A 109 -5.24 8.50 -10.95
C ASN A 109 -4.91 7.09 -10.44
N GLY A 110 -5.65 6.07 -10.96
CA GLY A 110 -5.30 4.67 -10.88
C GLY A 110 -5.91 3.91 -9.71
N ILE A 111 -5.38 2.72 -9.49
CA ILE A 111 -5.88 1.72 -8.53
C ILE A 111 -5.93 2.29 -7.11
N GLY A 112 -4.96 3.12 -6.72
CA GLY A 112 -4.92 3.73 -5.40
C GLY A 112 -6.12 4.65 -5.11
N LYS A 113 -6.51 5.50 -6.08
CA LYS A 113 -7.67 6.38 -5.94
C LYS A 113 -8.98 5.59 -5.86
N MET A 114 -9.10 4.55 -6.68
CA MET A 114 -10.26 3.66 -6.67
C MET A 114 -10.38 2.90 -5.34
N ALA A 115 -9.27 2.39 -4.83
CA ALA A 115 -9.23 1.72 -3.53
C ALA A 115 -9.60 2.67 -2.38
N MET A 116 -9.12 3.92 -2.38
CA MET A 116 -9.50 4.93 -1.38
C MET A 116 -10.99 5.26 -1.43
N LYS A 117 -11.58 5.40 -2.63
CA LYS A 117 -13.02 5.60 -2.80
C LYS A 117 -13.83 4.41 -2.26
N ALA A 118 -13.40 3.20 -2.58
CA ALA A 118 -14.02 1.97 -2.09
C ALA A 118 -13.94 1.87 -0.55
N ASN A 119 -12.78 2.19 0.04
CA ASN A 119 -12.60 2.24 1.49
C ASN A 119 -13.54 3.28 2.12
N TYR A 120 -13.61 4.47 1.54
CA TYR A 120 -14.49 5.52 2.05
C TYR A 120 -15.96 5.12 1.97
N SER A 121 -16.41 4.61 0.81
CA SER A 121 -17.79 4.16 0.62
C SER A 121 -18.18 3.01 1.56
N LYS A 122 -17.27 2.07 1.79
CA LYS A 122 -17.58 0.85 2.56
C LYS A 122 -17.34 1.00 4.06
N TYR A 123 -16.33 1.77 4.45
CA TYR A 123 -15.84 1.84 5.84
C TYR A 123 -15.84 3.26 6.42
N GLY A 124 -16.25 4.28 5.65
CA GLY A 124 -16.34 5.67 6.09
C GLY A 124 -15.02 6.40 6.22
N SER A 125 -13.89 5.76 5.88
CA SER A 125 -12.58 6.41 5.84
C SER A 125 -11.81 6.04 4.57
N PRO A 126 -11.20 7.00 3.87
CA PRO A 126 -10.38 6.71 2.69
C PRO A 126 -8.98 6.18 3.04
N ILE A 127 -8.53 6.37 4.29
CA ILE A 127 -7.14 6.12 4.71
C ILE A 127 -7.09 4.90 5.61
N SER A 128 -6.29 3.92 5.22
CA SER A 128 -6.06 2.69 5.98
C SER A 128 -4.58 2.36 6.04
N ILE A 129 -4.06 2.12 7.23
CA ILE A 129 -2.68 1.70 7.49
C ILE A 129 -2.70 0.25 7.92
N THR A 130 -1.85 -0.58 7.30
CA THR A 130 -1.67 -1.98 7.69
C THR A 130 -0.25 -2.24 8.16
N ALA A 131 -0.11 -2.91 9.29
CA ALA A 131 1.21 -3.28 9.83
C ALA A 131 1.94 -4.32 8.97
N ASN A 132 1.21 -5.13 8.19
CA ASN A 132 1.81 -6.11 7.29
C ASN A 132 2.75 -5.47 6.27
N SER A 133 2.39 -4.27 5.76
CA SER A 133 3.23 -3.51 4.83
C SER A 133 4.44 -2.86 5.50
N LEU A 134 4.41 -2.72 6.83
CA LEU A 134 5.45 -2.05 7.62
C LEU A 134 6.46 -3.01 8.21
N LYS A 135 6.22 -4.33 8.15
CA LYS A 135 6.98 -5.36 8.88
C LYS A 135 7.07 -5.04 10.39
N ALA A 136 6.02 -4.47 10.95
CA ALA A 136 5.92 -4.04 12.34
C ALA A 136 4.77 -4.74 13.05
N ASP A 137 4.84 -4.77 14.38
CA ASP A 137 3.74 -5.26 15.21
C ASP A 137 2.55 -4.29 15.14
N PHE A 138 1.37 -4.82 14.80
CA PHE A 138 0.16 -4.03 14.63
C PHE A 138 -0.22 -3.25 15.90
N ASN A 139 -0.12 -3.89 17.06
CA ASN A 139 -0.53 -3.27 18.32
C ASN A 139 0.39 -2.10 18.67
N LYS A 140 1.70 -2.25 18.43
CA LYS A 140 2.67 -1.15 18.62
C LYS A 140 2.40 0.03 17.69
N VAL A 141 2.13 -0.24 16.40
CA VAL A 141 1.80 0.82 15.43
C VAL A 141 0.53 1.55 15.86
N ARG A 142 -0.52 0.82 16.21
CA ARG A 142 -1.78 1.37 16.70
C ARG A 142 -1.57 2.24 17.94
N GLU A 143 -0.90 1.69 18.96
CA GLU A 143 -0.64 2.38 20.24
C GLU A 143 0.09 3.71 20.03
N ILE A 144 1.12 3.73 19.19
CA ILE A 144 1.86 4.95 18.88
C ILE A 144 0.95 5.99 18.22
N ILE A 145 0.14 5.57 17.24
CA ILE A 145 -0.78 6.46 16.53
C ILE A 145 -1.82 7.04 17.50
N GLU A 146 -2.49 6.19 18.28
CA GLU A 146 -3.52 6.59 19.25
C GLU A 146 -2.94 7.54 20.30
N LYS A 147 -1.79 7.22 20.87
CA LYS A 147 -1.11 8.05 21.88
C LYS A 147 -0.78 9.45 21.34
N GLN A 148 -0.21 9.52 20.13
CA GLN A 148 0.12 10.81 19.52
C GLN A 148 -1.13 11.62 19.18
N TYR A 149 -2.18 10.97 18.70
CA TYR A 149 -3.46 11.60 18.41
C TYR A 149 -4.07 12.22 19.69
N GLU A 150 -4.16 11.47 20.78
CA GLU A 150 -4.71 11.98 22.05
C GLU A 150 -3.89 13.12 22.61
N GLN A 151 -2.57 13.06 22.55
CA GLN A 151 -1.70 14.17 22.98
C GLN A 151 -1.98 15.44 22.17
N LYS A 152 -2.12 15.31 20.85
CA LYS A 152 -2.41 16.48 19.99
C LYS A 152 -3.80 17.03 20.23
N ARG A 153 -4.79 16.17 20.38
CA ARG A 153 -6.16 16.56 20.68
C ARG A 153 -6.26 17.35 21.98
N THR A 154 -5.62 16.86 23.05
CA THR A 154 -5.61 17.53 24.37
C THR A 154 -4.92 18.90 24.27
N THR A 155 -3.78 19.00 23.59
CA THR A 155 -3.07 20.27 23.39
C THR A 155 -3.91 21.28 22.61
N THR A 156 -4.62 20.84 21.58
CA THR A 156 -5.48 21.71 20.78
C THR A 156 -6.68 22.23 21.59
N MET A 157 -7.29 21.40 22.42
CA MET A 157 -8.40 21.79 23.30
C MET A 157 -7.94 22.79 24.37
N TYR A 158 -6.76 22.55 24.97
CA TYR A 158 -6.19 23.48 25.97
C TYR A 158 -5.96 24.87 25.39
N ASN A 159 -5.34 24.94 24.20
CA ASN A 159 -5.05 26.20 23.53
C ASN A 159 -6.35 26.92 23.07
N ALA A 160 -7.37 26.19 22.67
CA ALA A 160 -8.68 26.78 22.31
C ALA A 160 -9.39 27.43 23.52
N ASN A 161 -9.32 26.78 24.69
CA ASN A 161 -9.96 27.28 25.91
C ASN A 161 -9.14 28.40 26.58
N GLY A 162 -7.82 28.42 26.42
CA GLY A 162 -6.94 29.49 26.94
C GLY A 162 -6.93 30.78 26.13
N ALA A 163 -7.47 30.74 24.89
CA ALA A 163 -7.57 31.93 24.03
C ALA A 163 -8.86 32.74 24.26
N THR A 164 -9.77 32.26 25.11
CA THR A 164 -11.05 32.91 25.44
C THR A 164 -11.11 33.54 26.82
N SER A 165 -9.96 33.62 27.50
CA SER A 165 -9.77 34.32 28.79
C SER A 165 -8.98 35.59 28.56
#